data_55a3a46db136d969b66e94baa0b88647
#
_entry.id   55a3a46db136d969b66e94baa0b88647
#
_cell.length_a   1.000
_cell.length_b   1.000
_cell.length_c   1.000
_cell.angle_alpha   90.00
_cell.angle_beta   90.00
_cell.angle_gamma   90.00
#
_symmetry.space_group_name_H-M   'P 1'
#
loop_
_entity.id
_entity.type
_entity.pdbx_description
1 polymer ?
#
loop_
_entity_poly.entity_id
_entity_poly.type
_entity_poly.pdbx_seq_one_letter_code
_entity_poly.pdbx_strand_id
1 'polypeptide(L)'
;MIIGPSTTLDYLRGIRRIEVPAQRRKGNGLTLGIRGARGNNLKNVNVDFPLGMLIGVAGVSGSGKSSLINETLMPVLKNRFYNAKMQPLPYDEIVGIENIDKLIEIDQSPIGRTPRSNPATFTGVFNDIRNLFEDTPDAKVRGFK
;
A
#
# COMPACT_ATOMS: atom_id res chain seq x y z
N MET A 1 12.63 34.27 -12.94
CA MET A 1 11.19 34.59 -12.86
C MET A 1 10.45 33.52 -13.67
N ILE A 2 9.71 32.63 -13.05
CA ILE A 2 8.95 31.60 -13.78
C ILE A 2 7.69 32.29 -14.30
N ILE A 3 7.69 32.62 -15.59
CA ILE A 3 6.57 33.25 -16.28
C ILE A 3 5.81 32.13 -17.02
N GLY A 4 4.89 31.47 -16.32
CA GLY A 4 4.04 30.44 -16.91
C GLY A 4 3.12 29.79 -15.87
N PRO A 5 2.03 29.10 -16.29
CA PRO A 5 1.16 28.36 -15.38
C PRO A 5 1.97 27.26 -14.69
N SER A 6 2.00 27.26 -13.36
CA SER A 6 2.74 26.29 -12.56
C SER A 6 1.86 25.82 -11.42
N THR A 7 1.58 24.50 -11.39
CA THR A 7 0.82 23.88 -10.31
C THR A 7 1.43 24.16 -8.94
N THR A 8 2.76 24.15 -8.84
CA THR A 8 3.47 24.49 -7.60
C THR A 8 3.18 25.90 -7.14
N LEU A 9 3.24 26.87 -8.06
CA LEU A 9 2.91 28.27 -7.74
C LEU A 9 1.46 28.45 -7.33
N ASP A 10 0.54 27.74 -7.94
CA ASP A 10 -0.89 27.77 -7.56
C ASP A 10 -1.10 27.32 -6.12
N TYR A 11 -0.43 26.23 -5.69
CA TYR A 11 -0.46 25.80 -4.30
C TYR A 11 0.21 26.79 -3.35
N LEU A 12 1.38 27.31 -3.71
CA LEU A 12 2.10 28.30 -2.88
C LEU A 12 1.33 29.61 -2.74
N ARG A 13 0.57 30.02 -3.75
CA ARG A 13 -0.27 31.22 -3.74
C ARG A 13 -1.66 30.98 -3.12
N GLY A 14 -1.98 29.76 -2.75
CA GLY A 14 -3.30 29.40 -2.20
C GLY A 14 -4.44 29.36 -3.24
N ILE A 15 -4.13 29.48 -4.54
CA ILE A 15 -5.12 29.34 -5.62
C ILE A 15 -5.65 27.91 -5.67
N ARG A 16 -4.77 26.92 -5.45
CA ARG A 16 -5.13 25.53 -5.24
C ARG A 16 -4.80 25.14 -3.82
N ARG A 17 -5.69 24.39 -3.19
CA ARG A 17 -5.46 23.80 -1.87
C ARG A 17 -6.23 22.49 -1.74
N ILE A 18 -5.74 21.64 -0.87
CA ILE A 18 -6.46 20.43 -0.44
C ILE A 18 -7.29 20.85 0.77
N GLU A 19 -8.61 20.87 0.61
CA GLU A 19 -9.52 21.26 1.67
C GLU A 19 -9.47 20.26 2.82
N VAL A 20 -9.39 20.79 4.04
CA VAL A 20 -9.55 19.98 5.24
C VAL A 20 -11.05 19.85 5.52
N PRO A 21 -11.62 18.63 5.56
CA PRO A 21 -13.05 18.46 5.78
C PRO A 21 -13.46 19.03 7.15
N ALA A 22 -14.58 19.77 7.18
CA ALA A 22 -15.12 20.36 8.41
C ALA A 22 -15.51 19.30 9.45
N GLN A 23 -15.97 18.13 8.98
CA GLN A 23 -16.24 16.97 9.82
C GLN A 23 -15.29 15.84 9.47
N ARG A 24 -14.51 15.40 10.45
CA ARG A 24 -13.65 14.23 10.32
C ARG A 24 -14.40 12.95 10.71
N ARG A 25 -14.09 11.86 10.05
CA ARG A 25 -14.62 10.55 10.38
C ARG A 25 -14.22 10.18 11.82
N LYS A 26 -15.19 9.82 12.65
CA LYS A 26 -14.94 9.21 13.95
C LYS A 26 -14.72 7.72 13.72
N GLY A 27 -13.63 7.15 14.22
CA GLY A 27 -13.40 5.70 14.15
C GLY A 27 -14.57 4.89 14.76
N ASN A 28 -14.47 3.59 14.68
CA ASN A 28 -15.47 2.67 15.25
C ASN A 28 -15.23 2.33 16.73
N GLY A 29 -14.26 2.97 17.38
CA GLY A 29 -13.86 2.72 18.76
C GLY A 29 -12.96 1.50 18.97
N LEU A 30 -12.72 0.72 17.94
CA LEU A 30 -11.80 -0.43 17.97
C LEU A 30 -10.39 0.00 17.62
N THR A 31 -9.41 -0.76 18.11
CA THR A 31 -7.99 -0.51 17.84
C THR A 31 -7.27 -1.81 17.48
N LEU A 32 -6.22 -1.68 16.70
CA LEU A 32 -5.17 -2.68 16.54
C LEU A 32 -3.94 -2.16 17.26
N GLY A 33 -3.43 -2.89 18.23
CA GLY A 33 -2.30 -2.46 19.05
C GLY A 33 -1.07 -3.32 18.87
N ILE A 34 0.11 -2.70 18.89
CA ILE A 34 1.41 -3.37 19.04
C ILE A 34 1.92 -3.05 20.43
N ARG A 35 2.42 -4.06 21.15
CA ARG A 35 3.06 -3.90 22.45
C ARG A 35 4.49 -4.39 22.38
N GLY A 36 5.41 -3.64 22.98
CA GLY A 36 6.79 -4.03 23.15
C GLY A 36 7.61 -4.18 21.88
N ALA A 37 7.36 -3.42 20.83
CA ALA A 37 8.15 -3.49 19.60
C ALA A 37 9.61 -3.06 19.84
N ARG A 38 10.58 -3.97 19.55
CA ARG A 38 12.00 -3.81 19.92
C ARG A 38 12.98 -4.02 18.77
N GLY A 39 12.52 -4.24 17.56
CA GLY A 39 13.40 -4.48 16.42
C GLY A 39 14.17 -3.23 15.98
N ASN A 40 15.38 -3.41 15.47
CA ASN A 40 16.25 -2.35 14.98
C ASN A 40 16.42 -1.21 16.01
N ASN A 41 15.95 -0.01 15.68
CA ASN A 41 16.04 1.16 16.57
C ASN A 41 14.79 1.38 17.46
N LEU A 42 13.84 0.47 17.44
CA LEU A 42 12.64 0.55 18.28
C LEU A 42 12.99 0.23 19.74
N LYS A 43 12.54 1.08 20.65
CA LYS A 43 12.84 1.01 22.09
C LYS A 43 11.59 0.65 22.89
N ASN A 44 11.13 -0.60 22.77
CA ASN A 44 9.96 -1.09 23.50
C ASN A 44 8.71 -0.23 23.24
N VAL A 45 8.40 -0.02 21.96
CA VAL A 45 7.36 0.92 21.52
C VAL A 45 5.99 0.26 21.62
N ASN A 46 5.03 0.98 22.22
CA ASN A 46 3.61 0.61 22.22
C ASN A 46 2.84 1.60 21.34
N VAL A 47 2.05 1.08 20.42
CA VAL A 47 1.26 1.90 19.48
C VAL A 47 -0.13 1.30 19.30
N ASP A 48 -1.15 2.15 19.30
CA ASP A 48 -2.52 1.81 18.95
C ASP A 48 -2.92 2.46 17.63
N PHE A 49 -3.43 1.67 16.71
CA PHE A 49 -3.96 2.09 15.43
C PHE A 49 -5.50 2.09 15.51
N PRO A 50 -6.16 3.26 15.56
CA PRO A 50 -7.61 3.34 15.61
C PRO A 50 -8.22 2.83 14.30
N LEU A 51 -9.16 1.90 14.39
CA LEU A 51 -9.81 1.29 13.22
C LEU A 51 -10.96 2.15 12.67
N GLY A 52 -11.31 1.91 11.40
CA GLY A 52 -12.32 2.68 10.68
C GLY A 52 -11.87 4.08 10.25
N MET A 53 -10.56 4.35 10.25
CA MET A 53 -9.96 5.63 9.94
C MET A 53 -8.79 5.49 8.93
N LEU A 54 -8.42 6.60 8.31
CA LEU A 54 -7.15 6.71 7.59
C LEU A 54 -6.05 7.05 8.60
N ILE A 55 -5.01 6.25 8.65
CA ILE A 55 -3.88 6.42 9.57
C ILE A 55 -2.63 6.76 8.78
N GLY A 56 -2.03 7.90 9.07
CA GLY A 56 -0.74 8.32 8.50
C GLY A 56 0.40 8.05 9.47
N VAL A 57 1.42 7.30 9.03
CA VAL A 57 2.65 7.09 9.80
C VAL A 57 3.75 7.96 9.20
N ALA A 58 4.12 9.03 9.90
CA ALA A 58 5.08 10.02 9.44
C ALA A 58 6.28 10.12 10.38
N GLY A 59 7.39 10.63 9.89
CA GLY A 59 8.61 10.85 10.64
C GLY A 59 9.84 10.92 9.72
N VAL A 60 10.96 11.36 10.26
CA VAL A 60 12.23 11.45 9.53
C VAL A 60 12.71 10.07 9.05
N SER A 61 13.62 10.06 8.05
CA SER A 61 14.26 8.83 7.62
C SER A 61 15.01 8.17 8.79
N GLY A 62 14.93 6.84 8.90
CA GLY A 62 15.55 6.09 10.00
C GLY A 62 14.83 6.16 11.35
N SER A 63 13.66 6.81 11.45
CA SER A 63 12.92 6.89 12.74
C SER A 63 12.24 5.58 13.18
N GLY A 64 12.32 4.49 12.41
CA GLY A 64 11.74 3.20 12.76
C GLY A 64 10.37 2.90 12.16
N LYS A 65 9.82 3.76 11.28
CA LYS A 65 8.51 3.52 10.63
C LYS A 65 8.43 2.18 9.92
N SER A 66 9.43 1.87 9.10
CA SER A 66 9.48 0.60 8.37
C SER A 66 9.66 -0.58 9.30
N SER A 67 10.48 -0.44 10.34
CA SER A 67 10.66 -1.49 11.34
C SER A 67 9.36 -1.79 12.10
N LEU A 68 8.60 -0.75 12.46
CA LEU A 68 7.32 -0.92 13.14
C LEU A 68 6.24 -1.52 12.23
N ILE A 69 6.06 -0.98 11.02
CA ILE A 69 4.97 -1.36 10.13
C ILE A 69 5.36 -2.57 9.27
N ASN A 70 6.43 -2.45 8.45
CA ASN A 70 6.73 -3.46 7.42
C ASN A 70 7.44 -4.69 7.99
N GLU A 71 8.23 -4.52 9.07
CA GLU A 71 9.07 -5.60 9.61
C GLU A 71 8.49 -6.20 10.91
N THR A 72 7.56 -5.51 11.59
CA THR A 72 6.88 -6.05 12.77
C THR A 72 5.42 -6.35 12.47
N LEU A 73 4.59 -5.34 12.18
CA LEU A 73 3.14 -5.51 12.06
C LEU A 73 2.73 -6.34 10.83
N MET A 74 3.26 -6.00 9.65
CA MET A 74 2.89 -6.66 8.40
C MET A 74 3.17 -8.16 8.39
N PRO A 75 4.34 -8.67 8.85
CA PRO A 75 4.59 -10.10 8.96
C PRO A 75 3.58 -10.81 9.86
N VAL A 76 3.21 -10.23 11.01
CA VAL A 76 2.21 -10.82 11.91
C VAL A 76 0.85 -10.92 11.22
N LEU A 77 0.39 -9.85 10.56
CA LEU A 77 -0.87 -9.85 9.82
C LEU A 77 -0.85 -10.84 8.64
N LYS A 78 0.24 -10.88 7.88
CA LYS A 78 0.41 -11.86 6.78
C LYS A 78 0.39 -13.31 7.28
N ASN A 79 1.03 -13.58 8.40
CA ASN A 79 0.98 -14.91 9.01
C ASN A 79 -0.45 -15.27 9.43
N ARG A 80 -1.18 -14.33 10.01
CA ARG A 80 -2.56 -14.55 10.48
C ARG A 80 -3.53 -14.79 9.34
N PHE A 81 -3.46 -13.97 8.27
CA PHE A 81 -4.46 -14.00 7.20
C PHE A 81 -4.05 -14.87 6.00
N TYR A 82 -2.76 -15.06 5.76
CA TYR A 82 -2.26 -15.73 4.56
C TYR A 82 -1.34 -16.91 4.82
N ASN A 83 -1.12 -17.30 6.09
CA ASN A 83 -0.16 -18.36 6.48
C ASN A 83 1.25 -18.16 5.88
N ALA A 84 1.72 -16.93 5.82
CA ALA A 84 2.92 -16.55 5.06
C ALA A 84 4.24 -17.04 5.69
N LYS A 85 4.23 -17.50 6.96
CA LYS A 85 5.41 -17.97 7.73
C LYS A 85 6.57 -16.97 7.74
N MET A 86 6.25 -15.67 7.78
CA MET A 86 7.24 -14.61 7.90
C MET A 86 7.68 -14.45 9.35
N GLN A 87 8.94 -14.05 9.56
CA GLN A 87 9.45 -13.77 10.91
C GLN A 87 9.35 -12.26 11.18
N PRO A 88 8.48 -11.83 12.11
CA PRO A 88 8.42 -10.43 12.53
C PRO A 88 9.63 -10.07 13.39
N LEU A 89 9.95 -8.77 13.45
CA LEU A 89 10.87 -8.27 14.45
C LEU A 89 10.31 -8.48 15.87
N PRO A 90 11.16 -8.50 16.92
CA PRO A 90 10.72 -8.77 18.28
C PRO A 90 9.66 -7.80 18.78
N TYR A 91 8.60 -8.33 19.36
CA TYR A 91 7.50 -7.62 20.02
C TYR A 91 6.94 -8.51 21.13
N ASP A 92 6.12 -7.95 22.02
CA ASP A 92 5.49 -8.73 23.10
C ASP A 92 4.13 -9.28 22.68
N GLU A 93 3.26 -8.41 22.14
CA GLU A 93 1.87 -8.76 21.85
C GLU A 93 1.28 -7.91 20.72
N ILE A 94 0.34 -8.49 19.99
CA ILE A 94 -0.58 -7.75 19.10
C ILE A 94 -1.99 -7.87 19.69
N VAL A 95 -2.61 -6.73 19.95
CA VAL A 95 -3.96 -6.62 20.54
C VAL A 95 -4.94 -6.18 19.47
N GLY A 96 -6.15 -6.75 19.47
CA GLY A 96 -7.23 -6.34 18.57
C GLY A 96 -7.09 -6.86 17.13
N ILE A 97 -6.28 -7.89 16.89
CA ILE A 97 -6.14 -8.52 15.57
C ILE A 97 -7.45 -9.19 15.11
N GLU A 98 -8.29 -9.59 16.02
CA GLU A 98 -9.64 -10.15 15.78
C GLU A 98 -10.60 -9.14 15.18
N ASN A 99 -10.32 -7.85 15.27
CA ASN A 99 -11.12 -6.77 14.71
C ASN A 99 -10.83 -6.51 13.23
N ILE A 100 -9.96 -7.31 12.60
CA ILE A 100 -9.55 -7.18 11.20
C ILE A 100 -9.97 -8.41 10.42
N ASP A 101 -10.65 -8.20 9.28
CA ASP A 101 -11.13 -9.29 8.43
C ASP A 101 -10.09 -9.74 7.41
N LYS A 102 -9.31 -8.80 6.86
CA LYS A 102 -8.31 -9.07 5.83
C LYS A 102 -7.24 -8.01 5.78
N LEU A 103 -6.13 -8.35 5.15
CA LEU A 103 -5.02 -7.45 4.85
C LEU A 103 -4.94 -7.25 3.34
N ILE A 104 -4.76 -6.01 2.89
CA ILE A 104 -4.41 -5.68 1.51
C ILE A 104 -3.14 -4.84 1.58
N GLU A 105 -2.07 -5.34 0.98
CA GLU A 105 -0.82 -4.62 0.87
C GLU A 105 -0.73 -3.97 -0.51
N ILE A 106 -0.42 -2.69 -0.53
CA ILE A 106 -0.13 -1.94 -1.75
C ILE A 106 1.27 -1.37 -1.58
N ASP A 107 2.18 -1.75 -2.44
CA ASP A 107 3.55 -1.23 -2.46
C ASP A 107 3.80 -0.36 -3.69
N GLN A 108 4.95 0.27 -3.74
CA GLN A 108 5.40 1.09 -4.87
C GLN A 108 6.33 0.34 -5.82
N SER A 109 6.34 -0.99 -5.76
CA SER A 109 7.16 -1.81 -6.65
C SER A 109 6.72 -1.57 -8.10
N PRO A 110 7.65 -1.41 -9.03
CA PRO A 110 7.30 -1.26 -10.42
C PRO A 110 6.59 -2.51 -10.93
N ILE A 111 5.52 -2.31 -11.71
CA ILE A 111 4.77 -3.39 -12.34
C ILE A 111 5.67 -4.08 -13.34
N GLY A 112 6.06 -5.31 -13.01
CA GLY A 112 6.93 -6.14 -13.81
C GLY A 112 8.42 -5.79 -13.69
N ARG A 113 9.24 -6.83 -13.62
CA ARG A 113 10.70 -6.70 -13.48
C ARG A 113 11.44 -6.83 -14.81
N THR A 114 10.72 -6.98 -15.91
CA THR A 114 11.33 -7.16 -17.23
C THR A 114 10.89 -6.07 -18.22
N PRO A 115 11.72 -5.71 -19.22
CA PRO A 115 11.35 -4.75 -20.26
C PRO A 115 10.07 -5.12 -21.05
N ARG A 116 9.65 -6.39 -20.98
CA ARG A 116 8.44 -6.93 -21.64
C ARG A 116 7.19 -6.84 -20.76
N SER A 117 7.32 -6.45 -19.49
CA SER A 117 6.20 -6.34 -18.56
C SER A 117 5.56 -4.96 -18.71
N ASN A 118 4.35 -4.94 -19.22
CA ASN A 118 3.51 -3.75 -19.30
C ASN A 118 2.22 -3.96 -18.47
N PRO A 119 1.48 -2.90 -18.13
CA PRO A 119 0.27 -3.00 -17.35
C PRO A 119 -0.78 -3.96 -17.92
N ALA A 120 -0.94 -4.00 -19.25
CA ALA A 120 -1.90 -4.89 -19.91
C ALA A 120 -1.54 -6.37 -19.75
N THR A 121 -0.25 -6.70 -19.82
CA THR A 121 0.24 -8.07 -19.56
C THR A 121 0.08 -8.44 -18.09
N PHE A 122 0.37 -7.51 -17.17
CA PHE A 122 0.28 -7.75 -15.73
C PHE A 122 -1.18 -7.98 -15.28
N THR A 123 -2.13 -7.23 -15.82
CA THR A 123 -3.56 -7.37 -15.51
C THR A 123 -4.25 -8.52 -16.26
N GLY A 124 -3.55 -9.16 -17.20
CA GLY A 124 -4.12 -10.23 -18.03
C GLY A 124 -4.93 -9.74 -19.24
N VAL A 125 -5.27 -8.47 -19.34
CA VAL A 125 -6.05 -7.89 -20.44
C VAL A 125 -5.40 -8.12 -21.80
N PHE A 126 -4.07 -8.23 -21.85
CA PHE A 126 -3.36 -8.49 -23.10
C PHE A 126 -3.71 -9.86 -23.72
N ASN A 127 -4.12 -10.83 -22.91
CA ASN A 127 -4.58 -12.13 -23.42
C ASN A 127 -5.92 -11.98 -24.16
N ASP A 128 -6.84 -11.19 -23.61
CA ASP A 128 -8.14 -10.93 -24.26
C ASP A 128 -7.95 -10.17 -25.57
N ILE A 129 -7.04 -9.19 -25.59
CA ILE A 129 -6.67 -8.48 -26.82
C ILE A 129 -6.07 -9.44 -27.85
N ARG A 130 -5.18 -10.33 -27.44
CA ARG A 130 -4.56 -11.33 -28.35
C ARG A 130 -5.61 -12.25 -28.94
N ASN A 131 -6.52 -12.78 -28.13
CA ASN A 131 -7.60 -13.65 -28.58
C ASN A 131 -8.51 -12.94 -29.60
N LEU A 132 -8.82 -11.64 -29.36
CA LEU A 132 -9.59 -10.85 -30.29
C LEU A 132 -8.90 -10.71 -31.65
N PHE A 133 -7.59 -10.47 -31.69
CA PHE A 133 -6.82 -10.38 -32.92
C PHE A 133 -6.67 -11.74 -33.63
N GLU A 134 -6.52 -12.83 -32.89
CA GLU A 134 -6.45 -14.19 -33.40
C GLU A 134 -7.74 -14.58 -34.14
N ASP A 135 -8.88 -14.12 -33.66
CA ASP A 135 -10.19 -14.38 -34.26
C ASP A 135 -10.48 -13.58 -35.54
N THR A 136 -9.65 -12.63 -35.90
CA THR A 136 -9.84 -11.85 -37.12
C THR A 136 -9.68 -12.71 -38.40
N PRO A 137 -10.42 -12.43 -39.49
CA PRO A 137 -10.28 -13.15 -40.73
C PRO A 137 -8.87 -13.18 -41.28
N ASP A 138 -8.14 -12.09 -41.21
CA ASP A 138 -6.75 -11.99 -41.66
C ASP A 138 -5.78 -12.86 -40.85
N ALA A 139 -5.96 -12.94 -39.55
CA ALA A 139 -5.15 -13.81 -38.71
C ALA A 139 -5.39 -15.30 -39.02
N LYS A 140 -6.66 -15.67 -39.19
CA LYS A 140 -7.06 -17.04 -39.57
C LYS A 140 -6.49 -17.46 -40.92
N VAL A 141 -6.53 -16.57 -41.93
CA VAL A 141 -5.95 -16.85 -43.25
C VAL A 141 -4.43 -17.04 -43.19
N ARG A 142 -3.75 -16.28 -42.31
CA ARG A 142 -2.28 -16.35 -42.15
C ARG A 142 -1.81 -17.37 -41.12
N GLY A 143 -2.73 -18.07 -40.44
CA GLY A 143 -2.41 -19.08 -39.43
C GLY A 143 -1.73 -18.51 -38.16
N PHE A 144 -1.97 -17.23 -37.83
CA PHE A 144 -1.48 -16.65 -36.58
C PHE A 144 -2.28 -17.21 -35.38
N LYS A 145 -1.55 -17.54 -34.32
CA LYS A 145 -2.08 -18.06 -33.04
C LYS A 145 -1.52 -17.24 -31.90
#